data_6429a969e054a46d2cfe88d489dda8da
#
_entry.id   6429a969e054a46d2cfe88d489dda8da
#
_cell.length_a   1.000
_cell.length_b   1.000
_cell.length_c   1.000
_cell.angle_alpha   90.00
_cell.angle_beta   90.00
_cell.angle_gamma   90.00
#
_symmetry.space_group_name_H-M   'P 1'
#
loop_
_entity.id
_entity.type
_entity.pdbx_description
1 polymer ?
#
loop_
_entity_poly.entity_id
_entity_poly.type
_entity_poly.pdbx_seq_one_letter_code
_entity_poly.pdbx_strand_id
1 'polypeptide(L)'
;MGTSHRQKPVKSLVGRVRAGLSELFSLPDGYEVVLGNGGATAFWDIAAFGLVNDRAQFLSFGEFGSKFAKGVGAAPHLGIPTIHTSDPGDAPAFTAEQGVDTYATPQNETSTGVAITPARVANADDGALLL
;
A
#
# COMPACT_ATOMS: atom_id res chain seq x y z
N MET A 1 -29.82 -13.30 -17.26
CA MET A 1 -28.45 -13.78 -17.60
C MET A 1 -27.54 -12.56 -17.57
N GLY A 2 -26.40 -12.66 -16.91
CA GLY A 2 -25.42 -11.55 -16.87
C GLY A 2 -24.72 -11.33 -18.21
N THR A 3 -24.25 -10.12 -18.45
CA THR A 3 -23.48 -9.77 -19.64
C THR A 3 -22.00 -10.17 -19.43
N SER A 4 -21.41 -10.88 -20.39
CA SER A 4 -20.01 -11.29 -20.31
C SER A 4 -19.06 -10.08 -20.24
N HIS A 5 -18.00 -10.19 -19.41
CA HIS A 5 -16.94 -9.18 -19.31
C HIS A 5 -16.24 -8.89 -20.66
N ARG A 6 -16.33 -9.80 -21.64
CA ARG A 6 -15.76 -9.63 -22.97
C ARG A 6 -16.62 -8.78 -23.90
N GLN A 7 -17.88 -8.54 -23.54
CA GLN A 7 -18.81 -7.78 -24.38
C GLN A 7 -18.61 -6.27 -24.23
N LYS A 8 -18.96 -5.54 -25.31
CA LYS A 8 -18.78 -4.09 -25.41
C LYS A 8 -19.38 -3.29 -24.24
N PRO A 9 -20.58 -3.59 -23.70
CA PRO A 9 -21.14 -2.84 -22.57
C PRO A 9 -20.26 -2.90 -21.33
N VAL A 10 -19.72 -4.09 -20.98
CA VAL A 10 -18.87 -4.26 -19.80
C VAL A 10 -17.50 -3.62 -20.03
N LYS A 11 -16.89 -3.80 -21.18
CA LYS A 11 -15.63 -3.13 -21.53
C LYS A 11 -15.76 -1.60 -21.48
N SER A 12 -16.88 -1.07 -21.99
CA SER A 12 -17.15 0.37 -21.95
C SER A 12 -17.32 0.88 -20.51
N LEU A 13 -18.03 0.12 -19.65
CA LEU A 13 -18.18 0.45 -18.24
C LEU A 13 -16.83 0.50 -17.52
N VAL A 14 -16.01 -0.53 -17.68
CA VAL A 14 -14.66 -0.60 -17.10
C VAL A 14 -13.79 0.55 -17.61
N GLY A 15 -13.84 0.84 -18.91
CA GLY A 15 -13.11 1.97 -19.50
C GLY A 15 -13.49 3.32 -18.88
N ARG A 16 -14.79 3.56 -18.66
CA ARG A 16 -15.27 4.78 -18.00
C ARG A 16 -14.80 4.88 -16.54
N VAL A 17 -14.82 3.77 -15.79
CA VAL A 17 -14.33 3.75 -14.41
C VAL A 17 -12.84 4.09 -14.37
N ARG A 18 -12.04 3.46 -15.22
CA ARG A 18 -10.59 3.73 -15.29
C ARG A 18 -10.30 5.19 -15.66
N ALA A 19 -10.99 5.71 -16.69
CA ALA A 19 -10.83 7.11 -17.11
C ALA A 19 -11.26 8.09 -16.01
N GLY A 20 -12.39 7.84 -15.36
CA GLY A 20 -12.89 8.70 -14.27
C GLY A 20 -11.95 8.71 -13.06
N LEU A 21 -11.35 7.58 -12.69
CA LEU A 21 -10.35 7.52 -11.61
C LEU A 21 -9.05 8.22 -12.00
N SER A 22 -8.60 8.05 -13.26
CA SER A 22 -7.42 8.75 -13.77
C SER A 22 -7.59 10.27 -13.72
N GLU A 23 -8.76 10.77 -14.12
CA GLU A 23 -9.12 12.20 -14.05
C GLU A 23 -9.22 12.68 -12.61
N LEU A 24 -9.95 11.95 -11.74
CA LEU A 24 -10.15 12.30 -10.34
C LEU A 24 -8.84 12.48 -9.58
N PHE A 25 -7.88 11.58 -9.82
CA PHE A 25 -6.58 11.61 -9.16
C PHE A 25 -5.52 12.40 -9.95
N SER A 26 -5.88 13.00 -11.08
CA SER A 26 -4.95 13.73 -11.96
C SER A 26 -3.68 12.93 -12.24
N LEU A 27 -3.84 11.65 -12.62
CA LEU A 27 -2.70 10.75 -12.79
C LEU A 27 -1.73 11.27 -13.85
N PRO A 28 -0.42 11.32 -13.56
CA PRO A 28 0.59 11.71 -14.53
C PRO A 28 0.69 10.72 -15.70
N ASP A 29 1.32 11.14 -16.78
CA ASP A 29 1.65 10.25 -17.90
C ASP A 29 2.48 9.04 -17.42
N GLY A 30 2.15 7.87 -17.94
CA GLY A 30 2.79 6.62 -17.54
C GLY A 30 2.10 5.89 -16.37
N TYR A 31 1.13 6.52 -15.69
CA TYR A 31 0.33 5.86 -14.67
C TYR A 31 -0.92 5.22 -15.26
N GLU A 32 -1.30 4.09 -14.74
CA GLU A 32 -2.46 3.34 -15.20
C GLU A 32 -3.33 2.87 -14.03
N VAL A 33 -4.66 3.01 -14.18
CA VAL A 33 -5.61 2.42 -13.23
C VAL A 33 -5.77 0.94 -13.54
N VAL A 34 -5.39 0.09 -12.61
CA VAL A 34 -5.56 -1.36 -12.68
C VAL A 34 -6.65 -1.78 -11.71
N LEU A 35 -7.66 -2.49 -12.22
CA LEU A 35 -8.75 -3.04 -11.40
C LEU A 35 -8.40 -4.48 -11.05
N GLY A 36 -8.23 -4.74 -9.75
CA GLY A 36 -8.00 -6.06 -9.19
C GLY A 36 -9.22 -6.60 -8.44
N ASN A 37 -9.24 -7.90 -8.21
CA ASN A 37 -10.22 -8.54 -7.34
C ASN A 37 -9.61 -8.68 -5.94
N GLY A 38 -10.26 -8.12 -4.93
CA GLY A 38 -9.81 -8.17 -3.54
C GLY A 38 -9.87 -6.80 -2.85
N GLY A 39 -9.41 -6.77 -1.61
CA GLY A 39 -9.26 -5.56 -0.80
C GLY A 39 -7.79 -5.29 -0.47
N ALA A 40 -7.52 -4.60 0.64
CA ALA A 40 -6.18 -4.26 1.10
C ALA A 40 -5.26 -5.48 1.24
N THR A 41 -5.78 -6.64 1.64
CA THR A 41 -5.00 -7.89 1.76
C THR A 41 -4.36 -8.29 0.43
N ALA A 42 -5.08 -8.15 -0.69
CA ALA A 42 -4.51 -8.44 -2.00
C ALA A 42 -3.37 -7.47 -2.37
N PHE A 43 -3.49 -6.21 -1.95
CA PHE A 43 -2.41 -5.23 -2.12
C PHE A 43 -1.17 -5.60 -1.28
N TRP A 44 -1.35 -6.09 -0.05
CA TRP A 44 -0.21 -6.53 0.79
C TRP A 44 0.59 -7.65 0.14
N ASP A 45 -0.09 -8.61 -0.47
CA ASP A 45 0.58 -9.68 -1.24
C ASP A 45 1.33 -9.09 -2.44
N ILE A 46 0.70 -8.20 -3.20
CA ILE A 46 1.34 -7.51 -4.32
C ILE A 46 2.58 -6.75 -3.86
N ALA A 47 2.49 -6.02 -2.74
CA ALA A 47 3.59 -5.25 -2.20
C ALA A 47 4.75 -6.15 -1.74
N ALA A 48 4.45 -7.24 -1.02
CA ALA A 48 5.46 -8.18 -0.54
C ALA A 48 6.23 -8.87 -1.68
N PHE A 49 5.58 -9.11 -2.83
CA PHE A 49 6.20 -9.83 -3.95
C PHE A 49 6.63 -8.95 -5.12
N GLY A 50 6.26 -7.68 -5.13
CA GLY A 50 6.52 -6.81 -6.29
C GLY A 50 7.03 -5.41 -5.98
N LEU A 51 6.96 -4.94 -4.73
CA LEU A 51 7.36 -3.58 -4.37
C LEU A 51 8.47 -3.56 -3.32
N VAL A 52 8.41 -4.42 -2.30
CA VAL A 52 9.50 -4.57 -1.33
C VAL A 52 10.61 -5.40 -1.98
N ASN A 53 11.83 -4.86 -2.05
CA ASN A 53 12.96 -5.57 -2.68
C ASN A 53 13.78 -6.37 -1.67
N ASP A 54 14.05 -5.81 -0.49
CA ASP A 54 14.82 -6.46 0.56
C ASP A 54 14.16 -6.28 1.91
N ARG A 55 14.01 -5.04 2.40
CA ARG A 55 13.55 -4.78 3.75
C ARG A 55 12.62 -3.57 3.86
N ALA A 56 11.53 -3.74 4.60
CA ALA A 56 10.57 -2.68 4.85
C ALA A 56 10.57 -2.20 6.31
N GLN A 57 10.12 -0.96 6.51
CA GLN A 57 9.76 -0.42 7.81
C GLN A 57 8.26 -0.11 7.84
N PHE A 58 7.59 -0.49 8.92
CA PHE A 58 6.14 -0.34 9.08
C PHE A 58 5.78 0.55 10.25
N LEU A 59 4.73 1.37 10.07
CA LEU A 59 3.98 1.93 11.17
C LEU A 59 2.76 1.04 11.46
N SER A 60 2.71 0.46 12.65
CA SER A 60 1.66 -0.46 13.09
C SER A 60 0.95 0.12 14.31
N PHE A 61 -0.15 0.83 14.05
CA PHE A 61 -0.98 1.46 15.08
C PHE A 61 -2.43 0.92 15.08
N GLY A 62 -2.61 -0.30 14.56
CA GLY A 62 -3.85 -1.06 14.60
C GLY A 62 -3.75 -2.37 13.81
N GLU A 63 -4.91 -2.95 13.52
CA GLU A 63 -5.03 -4.28 12.93
C GLU A 63 -4.49 -4.37 11.50
N PHE A 64 -4.76 -3.34 10.66
CA PHE A 64 -4.38 -3.37 9.25
C PHE A 64 -2.88 -3.18 9.06
N GLY A 65 -2.27 -2.21 9.73
CA GLY A 65 -0.82 -2.02 9.73
C GLY A 65 -0.09 -3.27 10.26
N SER A 66 -0.60 -3.86 11.34
CA SER A 66 -0.04 -5.09 11.93
C SER A 66 -0.11 -6.29 10.98
N LYS A 67 -1.23 -6.48 10.28
CA LYS A 67 -1.39 -7.58 9.31
C LYS A 67 -0.45 -7.44 8.12
N PHE A 68 -0.31 -6.23 7.59
CA PHE A 68 0.60 -5.98 6.50
C PHE A 68 2.06 -6.26 6.92
N ALA A 69 2.50 -5.72 8.05
CA ALA A 69 3.84 -5.97 8.58
C ALA A 69 4.13 -7.47 8.80
N LYS A 70 3.16 -8.22 9.34
CA LYS A 70 3.26 -9.67 9.52
C LYS A 70 3.34 -10.41 8.18
N GLY A 71 2.56 -9.99 7.17
CA GLY A 71 2.58 -10.58 5.84
C GLY A 71 3.95 -10.45 5.19
N VAL A 72 4.53 -9.25 5.21
CA VAL A 72 5.89 -9.01 4.69
C VAL A 72 6.94 -9.76 5.50
N GLY A 73 6.85 -9.75 6.83
CA GLY A 73 7.78 -10.45 7.72
C GLY A 73 7.74 -11.98 7.58
N ALA A 74 6.65 -12.54 7.04
CA ALA A 74 6.54 -13.97 6.73
C ALA A 74 7.02 -14.33 5.32
N ALA A 75 7.34 -13.35 4.47
CA ALA A 75 7.80 -13.59 3.11
C ALA A 75 9.24 -14.14 3.12
N PRO A 76 9.49 -15.35 2.59
CA PRO A 76 10.76 -16.04 2.78
C PRO A 76 11.93 -15.42 2.03
N HIS A 77 11.67 -14.50 1.13
CA HIS A 77 12.65 -13.82 0.28
C HIS A 77 13.02 -12.41 0.78
N LEU A 78 12.34 -11.92 1.84
CA LEU A 78 12.55 -10.59 2.39
C LEU A 78 13.29 -10.64 3.74
N GLY A 79 13.99 -9.57 4.05
CA GLY A 79 14.58 -9.34 5.35
C GLY A 79 13.53 -9.07 6.42
N ILE A 80 13.92 -9.21 7.68
CA ILE A 80 13.03 -8.94 8.82
C ILE A 80 12.67 -7.46 8.83
N PRO A 81 11.38 -7.08 8.77
CA PRO A 81 10.98 -5.69 8.77
C PRO A 81 11.18 -5.03 10.13
N THR A 82 11.45 -3.73 10.11
CA THR A 82 11.36 -2.88 11.31
C THR A 82 9.92 -2.45 11.51
N ILE A 83 9.39 -2.60 12.74
CA ILE A 83 8.00 -2.27 13.04
C ILE A 83 7.95 -1.27 14.20
N HIS A 84 7.44 -0.07 13.93
CA HIS A 84 7.13 0.92 14.95
C HIS A 84 5.68 0.80 15.39
N THR A 85 5.45 0.77 16.68
CA THR A 85 4.11 0.67 17.28
C THR A 85 3.82 1.86 18.17
N SER A 86 2.54 2.13 18.43
CA SER A 86 2.07 3.11 19.40
C SER A 86 0.89 2.56 20.22
N ASP A 87 0.53 3.26 21.26
CA ASP A 87 -0.68 2.98 22.02
C ASP A 87 -1.95 3.24 21.18
N PRO A 88 -3.10 2.62 21.51
CA PRO A 88 -4.36 2.89 20.83
C PRO A 88 -4.73 4.37 20.85
N GLY A 89 -5.07 4.92 19.68
CA GLY A 89 -5.42 6.34 19.53
C GLY A 89 -4.25 7.24 19.14
N ASP A 90 -3.05 6.70 19.08
CA ASP A 90 -1.83 7.40 18.64
C ASP A 90 -1.22 6.71 17.42
N ALA A 91 -0.25 7.36 16.78
CA ALA A 91 0.50 6.81 15.64
C ALA A 91 1.99 7.04 15.81
N PRO A 92 2.84 6.02 15.55
CA PRO A 92 4.28 6.17 15.56
C PRO A 92 4.77 6.96 14.34
N ALA A 93 6.03 7.33 14.32
CA ALA A 93 6.68 7.96 13.19
C ALA A 93 7.74 7.06 12.57
N PHE A 94 7.98 7.24 11.27
CA PHE A 94 9.12 6.63 10.60
C PHE A 94 10.45 7.23 11.07
N THR A 95 11.48 6.42 11.07
CA THR A 95 12.87 6.85 11.20
C THR A 95 13.66 6.38 10.00
N ALA A 96 14.55 7.23 9.47
CA ALA A 96 15.44 6.80 8.39
C ALA A 96 16.33 5.65 8.89
N GLU A 97 16.38 4.58 8.12
CA GLU A 97 17.13 3.37 8.46
C GLU A 97 17.82 2.85 7.21
N GLN A 98 19.14 2.67 7.28
CA GLN A 98 19.93 2.19 6.15
C GLN A 98 19.50 0.78 5.73
N GLY A 99 19.36 0.57 4.44
CA GLY A 99 18.94 -0.71 3.84
C GLY A 99 17.44 -0.96 3.93
N VAL A 100 16.64 0.03 4.32
CA VAL A 100 15.18 0.00 4.17
C VAL A 100 14.81 0.61 2.83
N ASP A 101 14.27 -0.21 1.94
CA ASP A 101 13.83 0.19 0.61
C ASP A 101 12.35 0.59 0.54
N THR A 102 11.58 0.24 1.58
CA THR A 102 10.13 0.47 1.60
C THR A 102 9.65 0.89 2.98
N TYR A 103 8.94 2.01 3.05
CA TYR A 103 8.26 2.52 4.23
C TYR A 103 6.75 2.38 4.02
N ALA A 104 6.05 1.68 4.89
CA ALA A 104 4.64 1.36 4.69
C ALA A 104 3.77 1.73 5.89
N THR A 105 2.64 2.39 5.62
CA THR A 105 1.72 2.84 6.66
C THR A 105 0.29 2.93 6.14
N PRO A 106 -0.73 2.56 6.92
CA PRO A 106 -2.09 2.95 6.58
C PRO A 106 -2.25 4.47 6.77
N GLN A 107 -2.84 5.16 5.80
CA GLN A 107 -3.26 6.55 5.98
C GLN A 107 -4.37 6.63 7.02
N ASN A 108 -5.32 5.71 6.95
CA ASN A 108 -6.43 5.56 7.89
C ASN A 108 -6.40 4.14 8.47
N GLU A 109 -6.09 4.04 9.73
CA GLU A 109 -6.19 2.76 10.46
C GLU A 109 -7.61 2.63 11.01
N THR A 110 -8.45 1.94 10.27
CA THR A 110 -9.88 1.81 10.56
C THR A 110 -10.16 1.16 11.91
N SER A 111 -9.32 0.22 12.33
CA SER A 111 -9.51 -0.54 13.57
C SER A 111 -9.36 0.31 14.83
N THR A 112 -8.59 1.39 14.78
CA THR A 112 -8.35 2.30 15.91
C THR A 112 -8.91 3.70 15.68
N GLY A 113 -9.38 4.02 14.46
CA GLY A 113 -9.90 5.33 14.09
C GLY A 113 -8.82 6.41 13.97
N VAL A 114 -7.56 6.02 13.87
CA VAL A 114 -6.44 6.97 13.72
C VAL A 114 -6.15 7.23 12.25
N ALA A 115 -5.93 8.49 11.91
CA ALA A 115 -5.52 8.92 10.58
C ALA A 115 -4.22 9.73 10.67
N ILE A 116 -3.32 9.50 9.72
CA ILE A 116 -2.07 10.26 9.59
C ILE A 116 -1.95 10.85 8.19
N THR A 117 -1.08 11.82 8.03
CA THR A 117 -0.68 12.33 6.72
C THR A 117 0.63 11.65 6.31
N PRO A 118 0.60 10.71 5.35
CA PRO A 118 1.82 10.06 4.90
C PRO A 118 2.78 11.08 4.28
N ALA A 119 4.05 10.98 4.66
CA ALA A 119 5.11 11.83 4.12
C ALA A 119 6.36 10.98 3.87
N ARG A 120 7.13 11.35 2.84
CA ARG A 120 8.42 10.69 2.58
C ARG A 120 9.33 10.86 3.78
N VAL A 121 10.05 9.79 4.11
CA VAL A 121 10.98 9.77 5.23
C VAL A 121 12.23 10.58 4.87
N ALA A 122 12.49 11.62 5.64
CA ALA A 122 13.69 12.44 5.44
C ALA A 122 14.96 11.60 5.70
N ASN A 123 15.95 11.73 4.83
CA ASN A 123 17.21 10.98 4.86
C ASN A 123 17.04 9.45 4.69
N ALA A 124 15.93 8.97 4.18
CA ALA A 124 15.83 7.60 3.70
C ALA A 124 16.78 7.36 2.52
N ASP A 125 17.10 6.10 2.26
CA ASP A 125 17.94 5.71 1.13
C ASP A 125 17.28 6.14 -0.20
N ASP A 126 18.11 6.51 -1.19
CA ASP A 126 17.63 6.95 -2.49
C ASP A 126 16.78 5.89 -3.16
N GLY A 127 15.62 6.30 -3.66
CA GLY A 127 14.67 5.41 -4.32
C GLY A 127 13.75 4.62 -3.38
N ALA A 128 13.88 4.78 -2.06
CA ALA A 128 12.98 4.13 -1.10
C ALA A 128 11.51 4.52 -1.36
N LEU A 129 10.64 3.53 -1.35
CA LEU A 129 9.20 3.70 -1.60
C LEU A 129 8.47 4.10 -0.32
N LEU A 130 7.39 4.85 -0.49
CA LEU A 130 6.35 5.04 0.53
C LEU A 130 5.05 4.39 0.03
N LEU A 131 4.53 3.44 0.78
CA LEU A 131 3.31 2.69 0.50
C LEU A 131 2.22 2.99 1.53
#